data_0c890a575efefad64c5fb32c8efd1371
#
_entry.id   0c890a575efefad64c5fb32c8efd1371
#
_cell.length_a   1.000
_cell.length_b   1.000
_cell.length_c   1.000
_cell.angle_alpha   90.00
_cell.angle_beta   90.00
_cell.angle_gamma   90.00
#
_symmetry.space_group_name_H-M   'P 1'
#
loop_
_entity.id
_entity.type
_entity.pdbx_description
1 polymer ?
#
loop_
_entity_poly.entity_id
_entity_poly.type
_entity_poly.pdbx_seq_one_letter_code
_entity_poly.pdbx_strand_id
1 'polypeptide(L)'
;MKLSELFPQKRVLSFEVFPPKRTSPIGTVYHALSALQGLNPDFISVTYGASGGAGTSDTLNIASSIKKDYMVESVAHLPCISLTKGNVLELLEQFRRNGIENILA
;
A
#
# COMPACT_ATOMS: atom_id res chain seq x y z
N MET A 1 11.05 6.59 -1.18
CA MET A 1 11.11 8.00 -0.69
C MET A 1 10.19 8.13 0.51
N LYS A 2 10.62 8.80 1.54
CA LYS A 2 9.79 9.04 2.73
C LYS A 2 8.83 10.20 2.48
N LEU A 3 7.54 9.99 2.73
CA LEU A 3 6.53 11.05 2.56
C LEU A 3 6.74 12.23 3.49
N SER A 4 7.36 12.02 4.66
CA SER A 4 7.76 13.10 5.56
C SER A 4 8.70 14.13 4.92
N GLU A 5 9.42 13.74 3.88
CA GLU A 5 10.29 14.62 3.11
C GLU A 5 9.53 15.37 2.01
N LEU A 6 8.40 14.82 1.57
CA LEU A 6 7.59 15.38 0.49
C LEU A 6 6.63 16.47 0.98
N PHE A 7 5.93 16.23 2.09
CA PHE A 7 4.88 17.12 2.59
C PHE A 7 5.31 18.58 2.83
N PRO A 8 6.52 18.88 3.34
CA PRO A 8 6.94 20.26 3.52
C PRO A 8 7.24 21.00 2.21
N GLN A 9 7.39 20.30 1.10
CA GLN A 9 7.92 20.87 -0.15
C GLN A 9 6.85 21.31 -1.12
N LYS A 10 5.68 20.65 -1.12
CA LYS A 10 4.62 20.92 -2.10
C LYS A 10 3.26 20.42 -1.64
N ARG A 11 2.21 20.85 -2.38
CA ARG A 11 0.90 20.21 -2.29
C ARG A 11 1.00 18.80 -2.91
N VAL A 12 0.37 17.83 -2.27
CA VAL A 12 0.46 16.42 -2.62
C VAL A 12 -0.88 15.91 -3.12
N LEU A 13 -0.87 15.19 -4.24
CA LEU A 13 -2.00 14.44 -4.75
C LEU A 13 -1.81 12.97 -4.42
N SER A 14 -2.76 12.36 -3.75
CA SER A 14 -2.73 10.94 -3.44
C SER A 14 -4.06 10.27 -3.73
N PHE A 15 -4.00 8.97 -3.94
CA PHE A 15 -5.17 8.10 -4.04
C PHE A 15 -5.08 6.98 -3.00
N GLU A 16 -6.22 6.38 -2.70
CA GLU A 16 -6.31 5.20 -1.86
C GLU A 16 -6.98 4.09 -2.64
N VAL A 17 -6.40 2.90 -2.59
CA VAL A 17 -6.95 1.69 -3.20
C VAL A 17 -7.18 0.61 -2.14
N PHE A 18 -8.12 -0.28 -2.42
CA PHE A 18 -8.48 -1.37 -1.54
C PHE A 18 -8.09 -2.70 -2.16
N PRO A 19 -7.52 -3.65 -1.39
CA PRO A 19 -7.48 -5.03 -1.84
C PRO A 19 -8.89 -5.51 -2.17
N PRO A 20 -9.10 -6.25 -3.28
CA PRO A 20 -10.41 -6.70 -3.67
C PRO A 20 -10.99 -7.66 -2.63
N LYS A 21 -12.31 -7.69 -2.50
CA LYS A 21 -13.00 -8.71 -1.72
C LYS A 21 -12.75 -10.10 -2.36
N ARG A 22 -12.84 -11.17 -1.56
CA ARG A 22 -12.63 -12.55 -2.03
C ARG A 22 -13.43 -12.93 -3.28
N THR A 23 -14.57 -12.28 -3.51
CA THR A 23 -15.47 -12.51 -4.66
C THR A 23 -15.09 -11.71 -5.90
N SER A 24 -14.12 -10.80 -5.80
CA SER A 24 -13.69 -9.93 -6.90
C SER A 24 -12.29 -10.32 -7.38
N PRO A 25 -12.03 -10.33 -8.70
CA PRO A 25 -10.70 -10.62 -9.23
C PRO A 25 -9.67 -9.57 -8.77
N ILE A 26 -8.46 -9.99 -8.41
CA ILE A 26 -7.34 -9.09 -8.09
C ILE A 26 -7.03 -8.12 -9.25
N GLY A 27 -7.27 -8.52 -10.47
CA GLY A 27 -7.09 -7.70 -11.67
C GLY A 27 -7.87 -6.39 -11.66
N THR A 28 -8.98 -6.30 -10.92
CA THR A 28 -9.77 -5.07 -10.76
C THR A 28 -8.94 -3.94 -10.16
N VAL A 29 -8.11 -4.24 -9.16
CA VAL A 29 -7.22 -3.25 -8.54
C VAL A 29 -6.16 -2.79 -9.51
N TYR A 30 -5.53 -3.69 -10.23
CA TYR A 30 -4.50 -3.35 -11.22
C TYR A 30 -5.06 -2.55 -12.39
N HIS A 31 -6.30 -2.82 -12.79
CA HIS A 31 -6.99 -2.02 -13.81
C HIS A 31 -7.22 -0.57 -13.32
N ALA A 32 -7.66 -0.41 -12.07
CA ALA A 32 -7.81 0.90 -11.46
C ALA A 32 -6.46 1.65 -11.34
N LEU A 33 -5.39 0.96 -10.92
CA LEU A 33 -4.06 1.53 -10.84
C LEU A 33 -3.56 2.05 -12.19
N SER A 34 -3.80 1.30 -13.26
CA SER A 34 -3.43 1.72 -14.62
C SER A 34 -4.17 2.99 -15.04
N ALA A 35 -5.45 3.13 -14.68
CA ALA A 35 -6.22 4.33 -14.95
C ALA A 35 -5.75 5.54 -14.13
N LEU A 36 -5.34 5.34 -12.88
CA LEU A 36 -4.85 6.40 -11.99
C LEU A 36 -3.45 6.90 -12.35
N GLN A 37 -2.64 6.07 -12.99
CA GLN A 37 -1.26 6.41 -13.34
C GLN A 37 -1.19 7.68 -14.21
N GLY A 38 -2.12 7.88 -15.12
CA GLY A 38 -2.20 9.06 -15.98
C GLY A 38 -2.45 10.37 -15.24
N LEU A 39 -2.88 10.34 -13.99
CA LEU A 39 -3.12 11.51 -13.14
C LEU A 39 -1.87 11.95 -12.37
N ASN A 40 -0.76 11.22 -12.49
CA ASN A 40 0.52 11.51 -11.83
C ASN A 40 0.41 11.73 -10.31
N PRO A 41 -0.16 10.80 -9.54
CA PRO A 41 -0.21 10.93 -8.10
C PRO A 41 1.20 10.91 -7.49
N ASP A 42 1.37 11.61 -6.39
CA ASP A 42 2.62 11.61 -5.63
C ASP A 42 2.80 10.31 -4.84
N PHE A 43 1.69 9.76 -4.34
CA PHE A 43 1.68 8.43 -3.73
C PHE A 43 0.29 7.80 -3.81
N ILE A 44 0.26 6.49 -3.60
CA ILE A 44 -1.00 5.73 -3.47
C ILE A 44 -0.93 4.91 -2.19
N SER A 45 -1.95 5.02 -1.35
CA SER A 45 -2.10 4.19 -0.15
C SER A 45 -2.91 2.94 -0.45
N VAL A 46 -2.58 1.86 0.26
CA VAL A 46 -3.27 0.57 0.15
C VAL A 46 -3.85 0.20 1.49
N THR A 47 -5.18 0.05 1.56
CA THR A 47 -5.83 -0.33 2.80
C THR A 47 -5.51 -1.78 3.18
N TYR A 48 -5.65 -2.09 4.46
CA TYR A 48 -5.56 -3.45 4.96
C TYR A 48 -6.89 -4.15 4.70
N GLY A 49 -6.87 -5.31 4.05
CA GLY A 49 -8.10 -6.06 3.74
C GLY A 49 -8.88 -6.43 5.00
N ALA A 50 -10.15 -6.04 5.07
CA ALA A 50 -11.03 -6.28 6.21
C ALA A 50 -11.45 -7.75 6.41
N SER A 51 -11.14 -8.62 5.46
CA SER A 51 -11.46 -10.05 5.52
C SER A 51 -10.30 -10.84 6.11
N GLY A 52 -10.40 -11.12 7.40
CA GLY A 52 -9.39 -11.81 8.20
C GLY A 52 -8.60 -12.91 7.49
N GLY A 53 -7.30 -12.87 7.62
CA GLY A 53 -6.36 -13.93 7.25
C GLY A 53 -5.61 -13.76 5.92
N ALA A 54 -6.19 -13.13 4.90
CA ALA A 54 -5.52 -12.94 3.62
C ALA A 54 -5.01 -11.49 3.40
N GLY A 55 -5.41 -10.56 4.26
CA GLY A 55 -5.27 -9.12 4.03
C GLY A 55 -3.84 -8.61 3.93
N THR A 56 -2.91 -9.19 4.66
CA THR A 56 -1.53 -8.69 4.72
C THR A 56 -0.77 -8.94 3.42
N SER A 57 -0.92 -10.13 2.84
CA SER A 57 -0.22 -10.47 1.60
C SER A 57 -0.73 -9.66 0.42
N ASP A 58 -2.04 -9.40 0.35
CA ASP A 58 -2.62 -8.59 -0.73
C ASP A 58 -2.18 -7.13 -0.62
N THR A 59 -2.21 -6.55 0.58
CA THR A 59 -1.71 -5.19 0.83
C THR A 59 -0.25 -5.06 0.43
N LEU A 60 0.60 -6.01 0.85
CA LEU A 60 2.01 -6.03 0.50
C LEU A 60 2.23 -6.14 -1.01
N ASN A 61 1.53 -7.04 -1.67
CA ASN A 61 1.68 -7.27 -3.11
C ASN A 61 1.24 -6.04 -3.92
N ILE A 62 0.10 -5.46 -3.59
CA ILE A 62 -0.41 -4.26 -4.27
C ILE A 62 0.52 -3.07 -4.03
N ALA A 63 0.95 -2.83 -2.79
CA ALA A 63 1.87 -1.74 -2.47
C ALA A 63 3.23 -1.91 -3.17
N SER A 64 3.71 -3.15 -3.29
CA SER A 64 4.94 -3.47 -4.03
C SER A 64 4.80 -3.19 -5.52
N SER A 65 3.67 -3.58 -6.13
CA SER A 65 3.40 -3.31 -7.54
C SER A 65 3.28 -1.81 -7.82
N ILE A 66 2.60 -1.05 -6.95
CA ILE A 66 2.51 0.41 -7.08
C ILE A 66 3.91 1.01 -7.21
N LYS A 67 4.83 0.58 -6.37
CA LYS A 67 6.19 1.11 -6.36
C LYS A 67 7.04 0.61 -7.53
N LYS A 68 6.97 -0.69 -7.85
CA LYS A 68 7.85 -1.33 -8.84
C LYS A 68 7.34 -1.22 -10.27
N ASP A 69 6.04 -1.44 -10.47
CA ASP A 69 5.45 -1.54 -11.80
C ASP A 69 4.87 -0.21 -12.28
N TYR A 70 4.29 0.56 -11.37
CA TYR A 70 3.68 1.85 -11.67
C TYR A 70 4.60 3.04 -11.37
N MET A 71 5.74 2.82 -10.71
CA MET A 71 6.73 3.85 -10.38
C MET A 71 6.17 5.01 -9.56
N VAL A 72 5.18 4.72 -8.72
CA VAL A 72 4.56 5.66 -7.78
C VAL A 72 4.92 5.27 -6.35
N GLU A 73 5.13 6.23 -5.47
CA GLU A 73 5.39 5.92 -4.05
C GLU A 73 4.17 5.27 -3.39
N SER A 74 4.38 4.31 -2.52
CA SER A 74 3.31 3.57 -1.86
C SER A 74 3.32 3.73 -0.35
N VAL A 75 2.11 3.70 0.23
CA VAL A 75 1.86 3.65 1.67
C VAL A 75 1.07 2.38 1.98
N ALA A 76 1.56 1.54 2.86
CA ALA A 76 0.83 0.37 3.30
C ALA A 76 0.13 0.65 4.64
N HIS A 77 -1.18 0.37 4.71
CA HIS A 77 -1.89 0.40 5.99
C HIS A 77 -1.52 -0.83 6.81
N LEU A 78 -1.28 -0.64 8.09
CA LEU A 78 -0.96 -1.71 9.03
C LEU A 78 -1.70 -1.51 10.36
N PRO A 79 -3.00 -1.87 10.45
CA PRO A 79 -3.72 -1.82 11.72
C PRO A 79 -3.15 -2.85 12.69
N CYS A 80 -2.67 -2.37 13.84
CA CYS A 80 -1.94 -3.20 14.80
C CYS A 80 -2.79 -3.78 15.92
N ILE A 81 -4.09 -3.44 15.99
CA ILE A 81 -4.97 -3.78 17.11
C ILE A 81 -5.10 -5.27 17.41
N SER A 82 -5.02 -6.11 16.38
CA SER A 82 -5.11 -7.58 16.50
C SER A 82 -3.76 -8.29 16.35
N LEU A 83 -2.67 -7.54 16.33
CA LEU A 83 -1.33 -8.09 16.10
C LEU A 83 -0.51 -8.10 17.38
N THR A 84 0.33 -9.13 17.53
CA THR A 84 1.37 -9.13 18.55
C THR A 84 2.57 -8.27 18.11
N LYS A 85 3.41 -7.87 19.06
CA LYS A 85 4.66 -7.17 18.74
C LYS A 85 5.52 -7.94 17.75
N GLY A 86 5.61 -9.27 17.92
CA GLY A 86 6.36 -10.14 17.02
C GLY A 86 5.80 -10.12 15.60
N ASN A 87 4.48 -10.21 15.45
CA ASN A 87 3.83 -10.12 14.13
C ASN A 87 4.08 -8.77 13.45
N VAL A 88 4.02 -7.68 14.20
CA VAL A 88 4.29 -6.34 13.65
C VAL A 88 5.72 -6.24 13.14
N LEU A 89 6.70 -6.69 13.93
CA LEU A 89 8.11 -6.67 13.51
C LEU A 89 8.36 -7.50 12.25
N GLU A 90 7.73 -8.66 12.15
CA GLU A 90 7.82 -9.54 10.98
C GLU A 90 7.24 -8.87 9.72
N LEU A 91 6.07 -8.24 9.84
CA LEU A 91 5.43 -7.52 8.76
C LEU A 91 6.23 -6.30 8.30
N LEU A 92 6.76 -5.53 9.24
CA LEU A 92 7.63 -4.38 8.93
C LEU A 92 8.89 -4.83 8.17
N GLU A 93 9.47 -5.96 8.53
CA GLU A 93 10.60 -6.51 7.79
C GLU A 93 10.22 -6.95 6.37
N GLN A 94 9.03 -7.54 6.19
CA GLN A 94 8.51 -7.87 4.87
C GLN A 94 8.30 -6.61 4.01
N PHE A 95 7.71 -5.56 4.56
CA PHE A 95 7.57 -4.29 3.87
C PHE A 95 8.92 -3.71 3.48
N ARG A 96 9.87 -3.69 4.41
CA ARG A 96 11.23 -3.18 4.17
C ARG A 96 11.92 -3.94 3.02
N ARG A 97 11.86 -5.28 3.01
CA ARG A 97 12.42 -6.12 1.93
C ARG A 97 11.81 -5.85 0.57
N ASN A 98 10.56 -5.42 0.54
CA ASN A 98 9.87 -5.05 -0.69
C ASN A 98 10.00 -3.57 -1.06
N GLY A 99 10.82 -2.82 -0.33
CA GLY A 99 11.09 -1.42 -0.60
C GLY A 99 9.99 -0.44 -0.17
N ILE A 100 9.05 -0.90 0.69
CA ILE A 100 7.99 -0.06 1.21
C ILE A 100 8.50 0.63 2.47
N GLU A 101 8.57 1.95 2.41
CA GLU A 101 9.15 2.80 3.46
C GLU A 101 8.10 3.59 4.24
N ASN A 102 6.86 3.63 3.74
CA ASN A 102 5.79 4.44 4.32
C ASN A 102 4.66 3.54 4.82
N ILE A 103 4.37 3.63 6.10
CA ILE A 103 3.36 2.83 6.80
C ILE A 103 2.37 3.77 7.48
N LEU A 104 1.09 3.45 7.37
CA LEU A 104 0.01 4.06 8.16
C LEU A 104 -0.49 3.02 9.17
N ALA A 105 -0.19 3.24 10.45
CA ALA A 105 -0.58 2.37 11.56
C ALA A 105 -1.92 2.79 12.17
#